data_af503a6f164d6a4c8f42dc6eee166193
#
_entry.id   af503a6f164d6a4c8f42dc6eee166193
#
_cell.length_a   1.000
_cell.length_b   1.000
_cell.length_c   1.000
_cell.angle_alpha   90.00
_cell.angle_beta   90.00
_cell.angle_gamma   90.00
#
_symmetry.space_group_name_H-M   'P 1'
#
loop_
_entity.id
_entity.type
_entity.pdbx_description
1 polymer ?
#
loop_
_entity_poly.entity_id
_entity_poly.type
_entity_poly.pdbx_seq_one_letter_code
_entity_poly.pdbx_strand_id
1 'polypeptide(L)'
;GPNHPNAKVLFNLGDKVTSILKTSNGETVMLSHDTSLARPYSLGFRVQGTKGIWMDVNKSLMLEGATEAHHWTEAKDWLDKYDHPLWKKYGSDAKAAGHGGMDFFVFHHFVESAKRGQAPQIDVYDAATWLAITPLSEASIATGSSPQAFPDFTRGRWTERKPDFAFGDEF
;
A
#
# COMPACT_ATOMS: atom_id res chain seq x y z
N GLY A 1 -9.18 33.06 -10.71
CA GLY A 1 -10.16 34.14 -10.77
C GLY A 1 -11.13 33.91 -11.93
N PRO A 2 -12.19 34.73 -12.10
CA PRO A 2 -13.27 34.50 -13.06
C PRO A 2 -12.82 34.47 -14.52
N ASN A 3 -11.69 35.03 -14.84
CA ASN A 3 -11.11 35.05 -16.20
C ASN A 3 -10.14 33.89 -16.50
N HIS A 4 -9.96 32.96 -15.56
CA HIS A 4 -9.13 31.78 -15.80
C HIS A 4 -9.84 30.84 -16.81
N PRO A 5 -9.11 30.20 -17.77
CA PRO A 5 -9.72 29.28 -18.73
C PRO A 5 -10.61 28.20 -18.08
N ASN A 6 -10.23 27.73 -16.89
CA ASN A 6 -10.95 26.70 -16.15
C ASN A 6 -11.96 27.25 -15.12
N ALA A 7 -12.26 28.56 -15.14
CA ALA A 7 -13.14 29.16 -14.12
C ALA A 7 -14.56 28.58 -14.10
N LYS A 8 -15.00 27.98 -15.22
CA LYS A 8 -16.34 27.35 -15.36
C LYS A 8 -16.26 25.82 -15.37
N VAL A 9 -15.08 25.24 -15.22
CA VAL A 9 -14.93 23.77 -15.17
C VAL A 9 -15.35 23.28 -13.79
N LEU A 10 -16.24 22.31 -13.77
CA LEU A 10 -16.62 21.61 -12.54
C LEU A 10 -15.66 20.44 -12.35
N PHE A 11 -14.87 20.47 -11.27
CA PHE A 11 -13.98 19.39 -10.89
C PHE A 11 -14.73 18.46 -9.92
N ASN A 12 -14.78 17.17 -10.25
CA ASN A 12 -15.48 16.16 -9.44
C ASN A 12 -14.54 15.42 -8.47
N LEU A 13 -13.22 15.51 -8.68
CA LEU A 13 -12.23 14.89 -7.81
C LEU A 13 -11.70 15.91 -6.82
N GLY A 14 -11.50 15.50 -5.58
CA GLY A 14 -10.78 16.29 -4.58
C GLY A 14 -9.29 16.37 -4.91
N ASP A 15 -8.64 17.50 -4.62
CA ASP A 15 -7.19 17.65 -4.77
C ASP A 15 -6.43 16.68 -3.85
N LYS A 16 -6.97 16.48 -2.65
CA LYS A 16 -6.48 15.50 -1.69
C LYS A 16 -7.65 14.83 -0.99
N VAL A 17 -7.65 13.51 -1.00
CA VAL A 17 -8.64 12.68 -0.30
C VAL A 17 -7.92 11.80 0.72
N THR A 18 -8.37 11.83 1.97
CA THR A 18 -7.86 10.97 3.04
C THR A 18 -8.96 10.04 3.51
N SER A 19 -8.70 8.75 3.41
CA SER A 19 -9.61 7.70 3.88
C SER A 19 -9.02 7.01 5.10
N ILE A 20 -9.85 6.74 6.09
CA ILE A 20 -9.48 5.97 7.29
C ILE A 20 -10.23 4.65 7.21
N LEU A 21 -9.49 3.54 7.18
CA LEU A 21 -10.05 2.21 7.12
C LEU A 21 -9.74 1.45 8.42
N LYS A 22 -10.68 0.66 8.85
CA LYS A 22 -10.54 -0.28 9.95
C LYS A 22 -10.51 -1.69 9.38
N THR A 23 -9.47 -2.47 9.70
CA THR A 23 -9.42 -3.87 9.31
C THR A 23 -10.22 -4.75 10.26
N SER A 24 -10.52 -5.97 9.85
CA SER A 24 -11.20 -6.97 10.69
C SER A 24 -10.39 -7.37 11.93
N ASN A 25 -9.06 -7.32 11.84
CA ASN A 25 -8.16 -7.62 12.96
C ASN A 25 -7.92 -6.43 13.89
N GLY A 26 -8.38 -5.23 13.52
CA GLY A 26 -8.32 -4.04 14.35
C GLY A 26 -7.26 -3.02 13.96
N GLU A 27 -6.44 -3.26 12.94
CA GLU A 27 -5.50 -2.29 12.44
C GLU A 27 -6.23 -1.09 11.83
N THR A 28 -5.58 0.06 11.85
CA THR A 28 -6.06 1.27 11.19
C THR A 28 -5.15 1.60 10.02
N VAL A 29 -5.74 1.74 8.84
CA VAL A 29 -5.04 2.19 7.64
C VAL A 29 -5.48 3.62 7.31
N MET A 30 -4.53 4.53 7.20
CA MET A 30 -4.75 5.89 6.69
C MET A 30 -4.20 5.95 5.26
N LEU A 31 -5.09 6.15 4.32
CA LEU A 31 -4.75 6.24 2.90
C LEU A 31 -4.99 7.67 2.41
N SER A 32 -3.95 8.33 1.89
CA SER A 32 -4.06 9.65 1.27
C SER A 32 -3.83 9.56 -0.23
N HIS A 33 -4.82 9.94 -1.00
CA HIS A 33 -4.70 10.15 -2.44
C HIS A 33 -4.41 11.62 -2.70
N ASP A 34 -3.23 11.90 -3.21
CA ASP A 34 -2.72 13.26 -3.44
C ASP A 34 -1.84 13.24 -4.69
N THR A 35 -2.45 13.46 -5.84
CA THR A 35 -1.79 13.37 -7.16
C THR A 35 -1.80 14.70 -7.92
N SER A 36 -2.56 15.68 -7.46
CA SER A 36 -2.78 16.94 -8.18
C SER A 36 -2.05 18.12 -7.57
N LEU A 37 -1.58 18.02 -6.32
CA LEU A 37 -0.90 19.11 -5.64
C LEU A 37 0.61 19.07 -5.86
N ALA A 38 1.23 20.26 -5.90
CA ALA A 38 2.67 20.39 -6.09
C ALA A 38 3.44 19.87 -4.86
N ARG A 39 4.08 18.72 -5.01
CA ARG A 39 4.95 18.11 -4.00
C ARG A 39 5.97 17.18 -4.65
N PRO A 40 7.09 16.87 -3.99
CA PRO A 40 7.96 15.78 -4.41
C PRO A 40 7.20 14.44 -4.39
N TYR A 41 7.59 13.52 -5.28
CA TYR A 41 7.06 12.16 -5.23
C TYR A 41 7.41 11.50 -3.89
N SER A 42 6.42 10.96 -3.24
CA SER A 42 6.58 10.16 -2.02
C SER A 42 5.34 9.30 -1.82
N LEU A 43 5.53 8.03 -1.48
CA LEU A 43 4.47 7.17 -1.01
C LEU A 43 4.02 7.56 0.41
N GLY A 44 4.86 8.26 1.15
CA GLY A 44 4.58 8.64 2.54
C GLY A 44 4.35 7.42 3.44
N PHE A 45 4.94 6.28 3.08
CA PHE A 45 4.66 5.02 3.73
C PHE A 45 5.12 5.05 5.20
N ARG A 46 4.24 4.63 6.10
CA ARG A 46 4.51 4.51 7.53
C ARG A 46 3.88 3.23 8.04
N VAL A 47 4.67 2.43 8.74
CA VAL A 47 4.18 1.25 9.48
C VAL A 47 4.51 1.44 10.94
N GLN A 48 3.51 1.32 11.80
CA GLN A 48 3.66 1.42 13.24
C GLN A 48 2.95 0.25 13.92
N GLY A 49 3.70 -0.50 14.68
CA GLY A 49 3.21 -1.60 15.51
C GLY A 49 3.46 -1.35 16.99
N THR A 50 3.25 -2.39 17.80
CA THR A 50 3.43 -2.33 19.25
C THR A 50 4.88 -2.22 19.70
N LYS A 51 5.83 -2.59 18.83
CA LYS A 51 7.28 -2.65 19.15
C LYS A 51 8.12 -1.73 18.29
N GLY A 52 7.53 -0.88 17.48
CA GLY A 52 8.33 0.04 16.67
C GLY A 52 7.56 0.74 15.58
N ILE A 53 8.28 1.59 14.90
CA ILE A 53 7.79 2.38 13.77
C ILE A 53 8.86 2.43 12.67
N TRP A 54 8.42 2.37 11.42
CA TRP A 54 9.22 2.71 10.25
C TRP A 54 8.51 3.76 9.41
N MET A 55 9.28 4.65 8.81
CA MET A 55 8.75 5.73 8.00
C MET A 55 9.61 5.98 6.77
N ASP A 56 8.96 5.94 5.58
CA ASP A 56 9.63 6.12 4.30
C ASP A 56 10.17 7.54 4.08
N VAL A 57 9.45 8.56 4.54
CA VAL A 57 9.78 9.97 4.26
C VAL A 57 11.14 10.36 4.85
N ASN A 58 11.45 9.92 6.06
CA ASN A 58 12.72 10.19 6.72
C ASN A 58 13.70 9.01 6.67
N LYS A 59 13.35 7.91 5.98
CA LYS A 59 14.17 6.69 5.87
C LYS A 59 14.68 6.17 7.22
N SER A 60 13.84 6.25 8.24
CA SER A 60 14.22 5.97 9.61
C SER A 60 13.23 5.04 10.30
N LEU A 61 13.70 4.42 11.36
CA LEU A 61 12.91 3.54 12.22
C LEU A 61 13.25 3.77 13.70
N MET A 62 12.37 3.29 14.57
CA MET A 62 12.64 3.07 15.99
C MET A 62 12.07 1.71 16.38
N LEU A 63 12.87 0.87 17.01
CA LEU A 63 12.50 -0.46 17.48
C LEU A 63 12.78 -0.59 18.97
N GLU A 64 11.74 -0.96 19.72
CA GLU A 64 11.85 -1.16 21.17
C GLU A 64 12.92 -2.21 21.50
N GLY A 65 13.83 -1.85 22.39
CA GLY A 65 14.92 -2.73 22.84
C GLY A 65 16.04 -2.97 21.83
N ALA A 66 15.97 -2.40 20.61
CA ALA A 66 16.99 -2.58 19.57
C ALA A 66 17.60 -1.28 19.06
N THR A 67 16.91 -0.16 19.22
CA THR A 67 17.40 1.19 18.90
C THR A 67 17.28 2.10 20.12
N GLU A 68 17.89 3.28 20.08
CA GLU A 68 17.77 4.28 21.13
C GLU A 68 16.32 4.72 21.29
N ALA A 69 15.80 4.69 22.52
CA ALA A 69 14.43 5.07 22.83
C ALA A 69 14.19 6.56 22.51
N HIS A 70 13.02 6.85 21.92
CA HIS A 70 12.59 8.20 21.53
C HIS A 70 13.44 8.89 20.44
N HIS A 71 14.35 8.14 19.79
CA HIS A 71 15.16 8.68 18.70
C HIS A 71 14.90 7.93 17.39
N TRP A 72 14.99 8.67 16.28
CA TRP A 72 14.98 8.08 14.96
C TRP A 72 16.36 7.54 14.61
N THR A 73 16.42 6.28 14.21
CA THR A 73 17.63 5.62 13.72
C THR A 73 17.52 5.46 12.21
N GLU A 74 18.59 5.76 11.47
CA GLU A 74 18.62 5.54 10.03
C GLU A 74 18.32 4.07 9.69
N ALA A 75 17.43 3.85 8.73
CA ALA A 75 16.94 2.51 8.41
C ALA A 75 17.89 1.70 7.50
N LYS A 76 18.92 2.32 6.92
CA LYS A 76 19.75 1.68 5.88
C LYS A 76 20.29 0.32 6.29
N ASP A 77 21.00 0.23 7.41
CA ASP A 77 21.62 -1.02 7.86
C ASP A 77 20.58 -2.11 8.18
N TRP A 78 19.42 -1.69 8.66
CA TRP A 78 18.28 -2.58 8.91
C TRP A 78 17.67 -3.11 7.62
N LEU A 79 17.48 -2.25 6.63
CA LEU A 79 16.98 -2.65 5.31
C LEU A 79 17.96 -3.58 4.62
N ASP A 80 19.26 -3.27 4.61
CA ASP A 80 20.30 -4.13 4.03
C ASP A 80 20.29 -5.54 4.65
N LYS A 81 20.04 -5.63 5.96
CA LYS A 81 19.99 -6.90 6.69
C LYS A 81 18.68 -7.67 6.48
N TYR A 82 17.55 -6.96 6.53
CA TYR A 82 16.20 -7.54 6.58
C TYR A 82 15.39 -7.33 5.31
N ASP A 83 16.02 -6.87 4.23
CA ASP A 83 15.34 -6.71 2.95
C ASP A 83 14.73 -8.04 2.49
N HIS A 84 13.65 -7.93 1.75
CA HIS A 84 12.89 -9.09 1.31
C HIS A 84 13.77 -10.04 0.47
N PRO A 85 13.71 -11.36 0.68
CA PRO A 85 14.53 -12.33 -0.06
C PRO A 85 14.41 -12.20 -1.57
N LEU A 86 13.23 -11.93 -2.10
CA LEU A 86 13.02 -11.71 -3.54
C LEU A 86 13.80 -10.51 -4.08
N TRP A 87 13.89 -9.41 -3.31
CA TRP A 87 14.73 -8.26 -3.68
C TRP A 87 16.20 -8.62 -3.68
N LYS A 88 16.67 -9.39 -2.70
CA LYS A 88 18.05 -9.87 -2.65
C LYS A 88 18.38 -10.77 -3.83
N LYS A 89 17.42 -11.59 -4.26
CA LYS A 89 17.60 -12.56 -5.35
C LYS A 89 17.49 -11.93 -6.74
N TYR A 90 16.51 -11.07 -6.96
CA TYR A 90 16.14 -10.56 -8.28
C TYR A 90 16.25 -9.05 -8.44
N GLY A 91 16.72 -8.33 -7.44
CA GLY A 91 16.79 -6.87 -7.48
C GLY A 91 17.62 -6.31 -8.63
N SER A 92 18.65 -7.03 -9.08
CA SER A 92 19.42 -6.65 -10.27
C SER A 92 18.59 -6.70 -11.55
N ASP A 93 17.77 -7.73 -11.71
CA ASP A 93 16.93 -7.94 -12.89
C ASP A 93 15.75 -6.96 -12.89
N ALA A 94 15.23 -6.65 -11.69
CA ALA A 94 14.14 -5.73 -11.50
C ALA A 94 14.48 -4.26 -11.78
N LYS A 95 15.75 -3.85 -11.70
CA LYS A 95 16.18 -2.43 -11.82
C LYS A 95 15.73 -1.73 -13.09
N ALA A 96 15.60 -2.47 -14.20
CA ALA A 96 15.17 -1.92 -15.48
C ALA A 96 13.65 -1.90 -15.68
N ALA A 97 12.89 -2.50 -14.77
CA ALA A 97 11.44 -2.54 -14.84
C ALA A 97 10.81 -1.27 -14.24
N GLY A 98 9.57 -1.00 -14.64
CA GLY A 98 8.82 0.16 -14.18
C GLY A 98 8.60 0.20 -12.68
N HIS A 99 8.18 1.37 -12.18
CA HIS A 99 7.83 1.62 -10.77
C HIS A 99 8.92 1.19 -9.76
N GLY A 100 10.20 1.47 -10.12
CA GLY A 100 11.33 1.13 -9.24
C GLY A 100 11.61 -0.36 -9.14
N GLY A 101 11.17 -1.16 -10.13
CA GLY A 101 11.35 -2.60 -10.18
C GLY A 101 10.13 -3.41 -9.75
N MET A 102 9.08 -2.79 -9.22
CA MET A 102 7.90 -3.52 -8.76
C MET A 102 7.18 -4.27 -9.88
N ASP A 103 7.15 -3.72 -11.10
CA ASP A 103 6.50 -4.37 -12.23
C ASP A 103 7.13 -5.72 -12.56
N PHE A 104 8.46 -5.85 -12.40
CA PHE A 104 9.14 -7.13 -12.56
C PHE A 104 8.55 -8.19 -11.62
N PHE A 105 8.42 -7.90 -10.33
CA PHE A 105 7.93 -8.86 -9.36
C PHE A 105 6.47 -9.25 -9.60
N VAL A 106 5.62 -8.30 -9.97
CA VAL A 106 4.20 -8.56 -10.28
C VAL A 106 4.08 -9.51 -11.48
N PHE A 107 4.77 -9.22 -12.59
CA PHE A 107 4.71 -10.05 -13.77
C PHE A 107 5.38 -11.41 -13.58
N HIS A 108 6.53 -11.43 -12.92
CA HIS A 108 7.25 -12.67 -12.65
C HIS A 108 6.42 -13.61 -11.78
N HIS A 109 5.81 -13.09 -10.72
CA HIS A 109 4.91 -13.86 -9.87
C HIS A 109 3.75 -14.46 -10.65
N PHE A 110 3.08 -13.67 -11.50
CA PHE A 110 1.99 -14.16 -12.33
C PHE A 110 2.45 -15.29 -13.27
N VAL A 111 3.57 -15.09 -13.96
CA VAL A 111 4.12 -16.08 -14.91
C VAL A 111 4.48 -17.38 -14.19
N GLU A 112 5.17 -17.30 -13.05
CA GLU A 112 5.56 -18.49 -12.29
C GLU A 112 4.35 -19.22 -11.70
N SER A 113 3.35 -18.50 -11.20
CA SER A 113 2.08 -19.11 -10.77
C SER A 113 1.39 -19.88 -11.92
N ALA A 114 1.32 -19.25 -13.09
CA ALA A 114 0.72 -19.88 -14.29
C ALA A 114 1.48 -21.13 -14.73
N LYS A 115 2.84 -21.08 -14.75
CA LYS A 115 3.68 -22.24 -15.10
C LYS A 115 3.49 -23.41 -14.15
N ARG A 116 3.29 -23.13 -12.86
CA ARG A 116 3.11 -24.14 -11.82
C ARG A 116 1.66 -24.62 -11.71
N GLY A 117 0.72 -23.99 -12.42
CA GLY A 117 -0.72 -24.28 -12.29
C GLY A 117 -1.27 -23.92 -10.91
N GLN A 118 -0.67 -22.94 -10.24
CA GLN A 118 -1.05 -22.48 -8.91
C GLN A 118 -1.83 -21.16 -9.00
N ALA A 119 -2.73 -20.95 -8.07
CA ALA A 119 -3.36 -19.64 -7.91
C ALA A 119 -2.31 -18.59 -7.48
N PRO A 120 -2.35 -17.36 -8.03
CA PRO A 120 -1.47 -16.31 -7.56
C PRO A 120 -1.81 -15.92 -6.11
N GLN A 121 -0.80 -15.51 -5.35
CA GLN A 121 -0.98 -15.06 -3.96
C GLN A 121 -1.88 -13.81 -3.86
N ILE A 122 -1.81 -12.94 -4.86
CA ILE A 122 -2.76 -11.83 -5.03
C ILE A 122 -3.81 -12.28 -6.03
N ASP A 123 -5.03 -12.47 -5.56
CA ASP A 123 -6.14 -12.93 -6.38
C ASP A 123 -7.14 -11.82 -6.75
N VAL A 124 -8.19 -12.17 -7.45
CA VAL A 124 -9.24 -11.25 -7.87
C VAL A 124 -9.97 -10.60 -6.68
N TYR A 125 -10.05 -11.28 -5.54
CA TYR A 125 -10.72 -10.76 -4.36
C TYR A 125 -9.87 -9.68 -3.67
N ASP A 126 -8.54 -9.82 -3.68
CA ASP A 126 -7.62 -8.77 -3.23
C ASP A 126 -7.77 -7.53 -4.13
N ALA A 127 -7.74 -7.72 -5.44
CA ALA A 127 -7.91 -6.65 -6.40
C ALA A 127 -9.26 -5.92 -6.21
N ALA A 128 -10.35 -6.67 -6.06
CA ALA A 128 -11.69 -6.10 -5.81
C ALA A 128 -11.72 -5.31 -4.50
N THR A 129 -11.10 -5.84 -3.45
CA THR A 129 -11.00 -5.19 -2.14
C THR A 129 -10.25 -3.86 -2.24
N TRP A 130 -9.10 -3.84 -2.89
CA TRP A 130 -8.33 -2.60 -3.05
C TRP A 130 -9.05 -1.55 -3.89
N LEU A 131 -9.68 -1.98 -4.99
CA LEU A 131 -10.42 -1.08 -5.87
C LEU A 131 -11.70 -0.53 -5.25
N ALA A 132 -12.32 -1.25 -4.31
CA ALA A 132 -13.52 -0.79 -3.63
C ALA A 132 -13.30 0.47 -2.77
N ILE A 133 -12.06 0.77 -2.39
CA ILE A 133 -11.73 1.94 -1.56
C ILE A 133 -12.18 3.23 -2.27
N THR A 134 -11.98 3.34 -3.58
CA THR A 134 -12.34 4.54 -4.33
C THR A 134 -13.85 4.85 -4.26
N PRO A 135 -14.76 3.97 -4.73
CA PRO A 135 -16.19 4.26 -4.67
C PRO A 135 -16.74 4.38 -3.24
N LEU A 136 -16.15 3.66 -2.27
CA LEU A 136 -16.54 3.82 -0.87
C LEU A 136 -16.12 5.17 -0.29
N SER A 137 -14.95 5.68 -0.69
CA SER A 137 -14.50 7.02 -0.31
C SER A 137 -15.42 8.10 -0.90
N GLU A 138 -15.82 7.96 -2.16
CA GLU A 138 -16.79 8.87 -2.80
C GLU A 138 -18.14 8.84 -2.09
N ALA A 139 -18.67 7.67 -1.78
CA ALA A 139 -19.93 7.51 -1.05
C ALA A 139 -19.84 8.11 0.36
N SER A 140 -18.73 7.94 1.04
CA SER A 140 -18.48 8.55 2.35
C SER A 140 -18.52 10.08 2.28
N ILE A 141 -17.79 10.67 1.33
CA ILE A 141 -17.78 12.13 1.12
C ILE A 141 -19.19 12.66 0.80
N ALA A 142 -19.90 11.99 -0.11
CA ALA A 142 -21.24 12.38 -0.50
C ALA A 142 -22.25 12.37 0.66
N THR A 143 -21.99 11.60 1.70
CA THR A 143 -22.83 11.48 2.90
C THR A 143 -22.23 12.14 4.14
N GLY A 144 -21.39 13.17 3.96
CA GLY A 144 -20.81 13.95 5.05
C GLY A 144 -19.72 13.23 5.83
N SER A 145 -18.91 12.43 5.15
CA SER A 145 -17.85 11.60 5.72
C SER A 145 -18.36 10.48 6.65
N SER A 146 -19.57 10.00 6.38
CA SER A 146 -20.14 8.90 7.16
C SER A 146 -19.41 7.59 6.86
N PRO A 147 -19.28 6.69 7.87
CA PRO A 147 -18.70 5.37 7.66
C PRO A 147 -19.46 4.57 6.60
N GLN A 148 -18.74 3.91 5.72
CA GLN A 148 -19.28 3.00 4.71
C GLN A 148 -18.97 1.56 5.07
N ALA A 149 -19.96 0.67 4.91
CA ALA A 149 -19.75 -0.76 5.07
C ALA A 149 -18.88 -1.29 3.92
N PHE A 150 -17.81 -1.99 4.25
CA PHE A 150 -16.95 -2.59 3.25
C PHE A 150 -17.58 -3.90 2.73
N PRO A 151 -17.70 -4.10 1.42
CA PRO A 151 -18.29 -5.30 0.86
C PRO A 151 -17.37 -6.52 1.06
N ASP A 152 -17.96 -7.65 1.42
CA ASP A 152 -17.26 -8.93 1.45
C ASP A 152 -17.42 -9.65 0.09
N PHE A 153 -16.41 -9.54 -0.76
CA PHE A 153 -16.40 -10.18 -2.07
C PHE A 153 -16.21 -11.70 -1.99
N THR A 154 -15.70 -12.21 -0.87
CA THR A 154 -15.37 -13.62 -0.67
C THR A 154 -16.52 -14.44 -0.08
N ARG A 155 -17.61 -13.79 0.37
CA ARG A 155 -18.72 -14.41 1.10
C ARG A 155 -18.25 -15.16 2.35
N GLY A 156 -17.41 -14.52 3.15
CA GLY A 156 -16.89 -15.06 4.41
C GLY A 156 -15.60 -15.89 4.27
N ARG A 157 -15.21 -16.31 3.08
CA ARG A 157 -14.04 -17.20 2.89
C ARG A 157 -12.70 -16.54 3.25
N TRP A 158 -12.63 -15.21 3.33
CA TRP A 158 -11.43 -14.50 3.77
C TRP A 158 -10.99 -14.91 5.18
N THR A 159 -11.91 -15.39 6.02
CA THR A 159 -11.59 -15.85 7.39
C THR A 159 -10.78 -17.14 7.42
N GLU A 160 -10.85 -17.94 6.35
CA GLU A 160 -10.14 -19.22 6.20
C GLU A 160 -8.83 -19.06 5.42
N ARG A 161 -8.64 -17.92 4.75
CA ARG A 161 -7.46 -17.64 3.95
C ARG A 161 -6.25 -17.43 4.84
N LYS A 162 -5.20 -18.19 4.58
CA LYS A 162 -3.91 -17.97 5.23
C LYS A 162 -3.21 -16.76 4.61
N PRO A 163 -2.59 -15.91 5.43
CA PRO A 163 -1.73 -14.85 4.91
C PRO A 163 -0.45 -15.48 4.39
N ASP A 164 -0.29 -15.54 3.09
CA ASP A 164 0.86 -16.13 2.39
C ASP A 164 1.60 -15.14 1.49
N PHE A 165 0.98 -13.98 1.23
CA PHE A 165 1.57 -12.95 0.39
C PHE A 165 2.87 -12.39 1.00
N ALA A 166 3.94 -12.45 0.22
CA ALA A 166 5.26 -11.89 0.55
C ALA A 166 5.93 -12.45 1.81
N PHE A 167 5.55 -13.63 2.29
CA PHE A 167 6.22 -14.26 3.44
C PHE A 167 7.36 -15.21 3.06
N GLY A 168 7.47 -15.58 1.79
CA GLY A 168 8.48 -16.51 1.29
C GLY A 168 9.49 -15.87 0.33
N ASP A 169 10.43 -16.68 -0.11
CA ASP A 169 11.45 -16.37 -1.13
C ASP A 169 11.10 -16.96 -2.50
N GLU A 170 9.92 -17.51 -2.62
CA GLU A 170 9.35 -18.07 -3.85
C GLU A 170 8.20 -17.20 -4.38
N PHE A 171 8.04 -17.25 -5.71
CA PHE A 171 6.89 -16.66 -6.38
C PHE A 171 5.73 -17.65 -6.41
#